data_8ec0809e7afa71bd60a919dab109b488
#
_entry.id   8ec0809e7afa71bd60a919dab109b488
#
_cell.length_a   1.000
_cell.length_b   1.000
_cell.length_c   1.000
_cell.angle_alpha   90.00
_cell.angle_beta   90.00
_cell.angle_gamma   90.00
#
_symmetry.space_group_name_H-M   'P 1'
#
loop_
_entity.id
_entity.type
_entity.pdbx_description
1 polymer ?
#
loop_
_entity_poly.entity_id
_entity_poly.type
_entity_poly.pdbx_seq_one_letter_code
_entity_poly.pdbx_strand_id
1 'polypeptide(L)'
;LSSEYYKKTNGKTECTLKEGQEIVVQVTKEERGTKGAALTTQIGLAGRFLVLIPNSSRSGGISRRISGGERDQIKQALDSINIPDNMSVIVRTNGLGRTSEELSLDLAYLLALWDEINNNIPNTESPALIYRDDKLIVRVVKDYFKDDIEEILIDDKNTFNEAKEFIDAVLPDHADKVMLYEEEIPLFNRYQIESQIELAFQREISLSSGGSIVIDPTEAMTAVDVNSARSTKGKDIEDTAYKTNLEAAKEIARQLRLRDVGGLVVIDFIDMLDQSHQEKVEAAFRKAVYSDRARVQISGISKFGLLEVSRQRLRPSLNESYDIEHVLVRGPRSLGQSILRIIGEDSAKDNTGEIQVYVPSDVASYLLNEKRNDIINIEKTNNIRVLVIADPYKSRPYYK
;
A
#
# COMPACT_ATOMS: atom_id res chain seq x y z
N LEU A 1 -10.59 20.69 -15.87
CA LEU A 1 -11.66 20.38 -16.83
C LEU A 1 -11.04 19.83 -18.10
N SER A 2 -11.68 18.81 -18.73
CA SER A 2 -11.29 18.28 -20.04
C SER A 2 -11.52 19.30 -21.16
N SER A 3 -10.90 19.07 -22.33
CA SER A 3 -10.96 19.99 -23.45
C SER A 3 -12.38 20.22 -24.01
N GLU A 4 -13.30 19.30 -23.78
CA GLU A 4 -14.70 19.39 -24.19
C GLU A 4 -15.46 20.55 -23.51
N TYR A 5 -15.02 20.98 -22.30
CA TYR A 5 -15.60 22.09 -21.58
C TYR A 5 -14.95 23.44 -21.89
N TYR A 6 -14.14 23.52 -22.97
CA TYR A 6 -13.53 24.76 -23.41
C TYR A 6 -13.75 25.00 -24.89
N LYS A 7 -14.20 26.21 -25.23
CA LYS A 7 -14.24 26.70 -26.63
C LYS A 7 -13.18 27.76 -26.85
N LYS A 8 -12.50 27.70 -27.97
CA LYS A 8 -11.64 28.79 -28.43
C LYS A 8 -12.47 29.74 -29.29
N THR A 9 -12.76 30.93 -28.78
CA THR A 9 -13.44 31.99 -29.50
C THR A 9 -12.53 33.21 -29.54
N ASN A 10 -12.19 33.69 -30.73
CA ASN A 10 -11.32 34.86 -30.96
C ASN A 10 -9.97 34.84 -30.20
N GLY A 11 -9.32 33.68 -30.13
CA GLY A 11 -8.02 33.50 -29.45
C GLY A 11 -8.09 33.40 -27.92
N LYS A 12 -9.28 33.52 -27.32
CA LYS A 12 -9.52 33.29 -25.89
C LYS A 12 -10.13 31.90 -25.68
N THR A 13 -9.70 31.25 -24.62
CA THR A 13 -10.27 29.95 -24.19
C THR A 13 -11.33 30.25 -23.13
N GLU A 14 -12.59 29.97 -23.44
CA GLU A 14 -13.72 30.19 -22.57
C GLU A 14 -14.28 28.87 -22.05
N CYS A 15 -14.62 28.80 -20.76
CA CYS A 15 -15.30 27.65 -20.16
C CYS A 15 -16.76 27.62 -20.61
N THR A 16 -17.22 26.46 -21.09
CA THR A 16 -18.60 26.29 -21.59
C THR A 16 -19.57 25.76 -20.55
N LEU A 17 -19.12 25.49 -19.30
CA LEU A 17 -19.99 25.04 -18.23
C LEU A 17 -21.02 26.09 -17.86
N LYS A 18 -22.23 25.63 -17.61
CA LYS A 18 -23.33 26.45 -17.12
C LYS A 18 -23.70 26.07 -15.70
N GLU A 19 -24.21 27.03 -14.95
CA GLU A 19 -24.76 26.79 -13.63
C GLU A 19 -25.95 25.82 -13.70
N GLY A 20 -25.97 24.80 -12.80
CA GLY A 20 -26.96 23.73 -12.82
C GLY A 20 -26.65 22.58 -13.81
N GLN A 21 -25.54 22.65 -14.54
CA GLN A 21 -25.14 21.56 -15.44
C GLN A 21 -24.55 20.38 -14.65
N GLU A 22 -25.05 19.17 -14.90
CA GLU A 22 -24.48 17.93 -14.37
C GLU A 22 -23.24 17.53 -15.16
N ILE A 23 -22.20 17.12 -14.44
CA ILE A 23 -20.93 16.67 -15.02
C ILE A 23 -20.41 15.44 -14.26
N VAL A 24 -19.76 14.55 -15.00
CA VAL A 24 -19.05 13.43 -14.41
C VAL A 24 -17.64 13.87 -14.01
N VAL A 25 -17.27 13.58 -12.77
CA VAL A 25 -15.95 13.92 -12.24
C VAL A 25 -15.32 12.71 -11.56
N GLN A 26 -14.00 12.62 -11.64
CA GLN A 26 -13.20 11.66 -10.91
C GLN A 26 -12.47 12.35 -9.78
N VAL A 27 -12.50 11.79 -8.58
CA VAL A 27 -11.68 12.23 -7.45
C VAL A 27 -10.24 11.75 -7.67
N THR A 28 -9.32 12.70 -7.85
CA THR A 28 -7.89 12.40 -8.05
C THR A 28 -7.09 12.44 -6.77
N LYS A 29 -7.57 13.21 -5.78
CA LYS A 29 -7.02 13.29 -4.43
C LYS A 29 -8.16 13.46 -3.46
N GLU A 30 -8.13 12.69 -2.40
CA GLU A 30 -9.07 12.82 -1.28
C GLU A 30 -8.85 14.14 -0.53
N GLU A 31 -9.87 14.58 0.18
CA GLU A 31 -9.76 15.72 1.08
C GLU A 31 -8.72 15.45 2.18
N ARG A 32 -8.02 16.50 2.59
CA ARG A 32 -7.01 16.37 3.64
C ARG A 32 -6.95 17.63 4.49
N GLY A 33 -7.28 17.51 5.77
CA GLY A 33 -7.36 18.64 6.69
C GLY A 33 -8.32 19.71 6.16
N THR A 34 -7.82 20.92 5.93
CA THR A 34 -8.60 22.04 5.38
C THR A 34 -8.68 22.08 3.84
N LYS A 35 -7.98 21.17 3.15
CA LYS A 35 -7.99 21.12 1.68
C LYS A 35 -9.07 20.16 1.18
N GLY A 36 -9.99 20.68 0.38
CA GLY A 36 -11.01 19.88 -0.30
C GLY A 36 -10.42 18.88 -1.32
N ALA A 37 -11.23 17.91 -1.71
CA ALA A 37 -10.87 16.92 -2.72
C ALA A 37 -10.50 17.56 -4.07
N ALA A 38 -9.52 16.98 -4.77
CA ALA A 38 -9.18 17.40 -6.13
C ALA A 38 -9.97 16.56 -7.14
N LEU A 39 -10.72 17.24 -8.00
CA LEU A 39 -11.59 16.65 -9.00
C LEU A 39 -11.05 16.90 -10.42
N THR A 40 -11.32 15.95 -11.32
CA THR A 40 -11.06 16.10 -12.76
C THR A 40 -12.24 15.58 -13.57
N THR A 41 -12.51 16.20 -14.71
CA THR A 41 -13.48 15.69 -15.70
C THR A 41 -12.82 14.74 -16.70
N GLN A 42 -11.49 14.66 -16.72
CA GLN A 42 -10.77 13.70 -17.52
C GLN A 42 -10.69 12.37 -16.76
N ILE A 43 -11.62 11.48 -17.08
CA ILE A 43 -11.70 10.16 -16.44
C ILE A 43 -10.50 9.32 -16.89
N GLY A 44 -9.88 8.62 -15.94
CA GLY A 44 -8.81 7.69 -16.21
C GLY A 44 -9.03 6.39 -15.45
N LEU A 45 -9.21 5.29 -16.18
CA LEU A 45 -9.40 3.96 -15.60
C LEU A 45 -8.08 3.19 -15.58
N ALA A 46 -7.61 2.86 -14.41
CA ALA A 46 -6.34 2.17 -14.23
C ALA A 46 -6.54 0.65 -14.27
N GLY A 47 -6.03 0.03 -15.32
CA GLY A 47 -5.82 -1.41 -15.42
C GLY A 47 -4.50 -1.84 -14.79
N ARG A 48 -4.08 -3.03 -15.12
CA ARG A 48 -2.80 -3.55 -14.70
C ARG A 48 -1.64 -2.98 -15.52
N PHE A 49 -1.75 -3.01 -16.83
CA PHE A 49 -0.72 -2.60 -17.80
C PHE A 49 -1.02 -1.25 -18.41
N LEU A 50 -2.29 -0.90 -18.53
CA LEU A 50 -2.78 0.28 -19.22
C LEU A 50 -3.55 1.20 -18.26
N VAL A 51 -3.64 2.48 -18.65
CA VAL A 51 -4.64 3.41 -18.16
C VAL A 51 -5.46 3.84 -19.36
N LEU A 52 -6.77 3.54 -19.37
CA LEU A 52 -7.70 3.98 -20.37
C LEU A 52 -8.18 5.39 -20.05
N ILE A 53 -8.15 6.27 -21.02
CA ILE A 53 -8.69 7.63 -20.94
C ILE A 53 -9.81 7.75 -21.99
N PRO A 54 -11.06 7.56 -21.57
CA PRO A 54 -12.21 7.74 -22.46
C PRO A 54 -12.35 9.21 -22.87
N ASN A 55 -13.05 9.44 -23.98
CA ASN A 55 -13.35 10.77 -24.51
C ASN A 55 -12.10 11.64 -24.70
N SER A 56 -11.01 11.04 -25.13
CA SER A 56 -9.73 11.72 -25.36
C SER A 56 -9.33 11.61 -26.84
N SER A 57 -9.17 12.75 -27.48
CA SER A 57 -8.62 12.86 -28.85
C SER A 57 -7.10 12.94 -28.89
N ARG A 58 -6.44 12.84 -27.72
CA ARG A 58 -4.97 12.88 -27.64
C ARG A 58 -4.39 11.50 -27.96
N SER A 59 -3.30 11.47 -28.70
CA SER A 59 -2.51 10.24 -28.85
C SER A 59 -2.12 9.70 -27.48
N GLY A 60 -2.22 8.38 -27.29
CA GLY A 60 -1.81 7.69 -26.08
C GLY A 60 -0.37 7.99 -25.68
N GLY A 61 0.03 7.53 -24.53
CA GLY A 61 1.34 7.77 -23.94
C GLY A 61 1.99 6.51 -23.39
N ILE A 62 3.29 6.60 -23.18
CA ILE A 62 4.06 5.58 -22.45
C ILE A 62 4.60 6.23 -21.19
N SER A 63 4.56 5.52 -20.06
CA SER A 63 5.07 6.01 -18.77
C SER A 63 6.45 6.67 -18.94
N ARG A 64 6.65 7.82 -18.30
CA ARG A 64 7.94 8.54 -18.30
C ARG A 64 9.08 7.77 -17.63
N ARG A 65 8.78 6.68 -16.94
CA ARG A 65 9.76 5.79 -16.30
C ARG A 65 10.38 4.80 -17.29
N ILE A 66 9.76 4.64 -18.46
CA ILE A 66 10.21 3.72 -19.52
C ILE A 66 11.02 4.53 -20.52
N SER A 67 12.26 4.12 -20.77
CA SER A 67 13.23 4.82 -21.64
C SER A 67 13.96 3.84 -22.54
N GLY A 68 14.61 4.38 -23.60
CA GLY A 68 15.45 3.58 -24.51
C GLY A 68 14.68 2.59 -25.38
N GLY A 69 15.32 1.50 -25.78
CA GLY A 69 14.76 0.48 -26.69
C GLY A 69 13.50 -0.21 -26.20
N GLU A 70 13.28 -0.27 -24.89
CA GLU A 70 12.06 -0.79 -24.28
C GLU A 70 10.83 0.02 -24.66
N ARG A 71 11.00 1.33 -24.84
CA ARG A 71 9.93 2.23 -25.27
C ARG A 71 9.47 1.94 -26.70
N ASP A 72 10.40 1.58 -27.58
CA ASP A 72 10.11 1.27 -28.97
C ASP A 72 9.38 -0.08 -29.10
N GLN A 73 9.74 -1.08 -28.28
CA GLN A 73 9.03 -2.37 -28.22
C GLN A 73 7.59 -2.19 -27.78
N ILE A 74 7.35 -1.40 -26.73
CA ILE A 74 5.99 -1.11 -26.24
C ILE A 74 5.17 -0.37 -27.32
N LYS A 75 5.80 0.55 -28.05
CA LYS A 75 5.13 1.27 -29.13
C LYS A 75 4.66 0.32 -30.23
N GLN A 76 5.49 -0.63 -30.63
CA GLN A 76 5.12 -1.67 -31.61
C GLN A 76 3.97 -2.55 -31.11
N ALA A 77 4.00 -2.95 -29.82
CA ALA A 77 2.91 -3.71 -29.20
C ALA A 77 1.60 -2.90 -29.18
N LEU A 78 1.67 -1.60 -28.87
CA LEU A 78 0.49 -0.71 -28.88
C LEU A 78 -0.08 -0.51 -30.29
N ASP A 79 0.76 -0.37 -31.30
CA ASP A 79 0.35 -0.17 -32.70
C ASP A 79 -0.43 -1.40 -33.23
N SER A 80 -0.28 -2.57 -32.62
CA SER A 80 -1.01 -3.81 -32.97
C SER A 80 -2.33 -4.01 -32.22
N ILE A 81 -2.65 -3.13 -31.27
CA ILE A 81 -3.89 -3.21 -30.45
C ILE A 81 -4.94 -2.25 -31.05
N ASN A 82 -6.18 -2.73 -31.15
CA ASN A 82 -7.30 -1.91 -31.62
C ASN A 82 -7.86 -1.04 -30.50
N ILE A 83 -7.41 0.22 -30.43
CA ILE A 83 -7.92 1.23 -29.50
C ILE A 83 -9.04 2.01 -30.18
N PRO A 84 -10.25 2.16 -29.59
CA PRO A 84 -11.34 2.96 -30.17
C PRO A 84 -10.93 4.42 -30.42
N ASP A 85 -11.41 5.02 -31.53
CA ASP A 85 -11.02 6.35 -32.00
C ASP A 85 -11.18 7.50 -30.98
N ASN A 86 -12.15 7.38 -30.07
CA ASN A 86 -12.44 8.39 -29.05
C ASN A 86 -11.73 8.12 -27.71
N MET A 87 -10.77 7.20 -27.68
CA MET A 87 -10.10 6.79 -26.47
C MET A 87 -8.59 6.86 -26.63
N SER A 88 -7.90 7.08 -25.54
CA SER A 88 -6.45 6.97 -25.50
C SER A 88 -6.00 6.08 -24.36
N VAL A 89 -4.83 5.47 -24.50
CA VAL A 89 -4.24 4.63 -23.47
C VAL A 89 -2.86 5.14 -23.08
N ILE A 90 -2.52 4.97 -21.81
CA ILE A 90 -1.18 5.21 -21.27
C ILE A 90 -0.65 3.89 -20.75
N VAL A 91 0.51 3.44 -21.27
CA VAL A 91 1.17 2.24 -20.74
C VAL A 91 1.81 2.54 -19.39
N ARG A 92 1.45 1.74 -18.41
CA ARG A 92 2.05 1.75 -17.07
C ARG A 92 3.41 1.07 -17.05
N THR A 93 4.17 1.26 -15.98
CA THR A 93 5.47 0.57 -15.80
C THR A 93 5.35 -0.96 -15.81
N ASN A 94 4.22 -1.51 -15.33
CA ASN A 94 3.96 -2.95 -15.35
C ASN A 94 3.70 -3.51 -16.76
N GLY A 95 3.45 -2.65 -17.75
CA GLY A 95 3.29 -3.03 -19.16
C GLY A 95 4.61 -3.22 -19.91
N LEU A 96 5.75 -3.03 -19.23
CA LEU A 96 7.06 -3.27 -19.79
C LEU A 96 7.26 -4.75 -20.11
N GLY A 97 7.69 -5.06 -21.35
CA GLY A 97 7.95 -6.44 -21.79
C GLY A 97 6.70 -7.30 -22.00
N ARG A 98 5.49 -6.70 -21.97
CA ARG A 98 4.23 -7.43 -22.19
C ARG A 98 3.91 -7.56 -23.67
N THR A 99 3.25 -8.66 -24.01
CA THR A 99 2.83 -8.95 -25.38
C THR A 99 1.59 -8.12 -25.76
N SER A 100 1.30 -8.04 -27.06
CA SER A 100 0.07 -7.39 -27.56
C SER A 100 -1.20 -8.07 -27.05
N GLU A 101 -1.14 -9.40 -26.85
CA GLU A 101 -2.24 -10.20 -26.34
C GLU A 101 -2.55 -9.82 -24.88
N GLU A 102 -1.53 -9.76 -24.00
CA GLU A 102 -1.68 -9.35 -22.61
C GLU A 102 -2.23 -7.92 -22.47
N LEU A 103 -1.71 -7.00 -23.31
CA LEU A 103 -2.20 -5.61 -23.33
C LEU A 103 -3.64 -5.53 -23.86
N SER A 104 -4.03 -6.39 -24.83
CA SER A 104 -5.39 -6.46 -25.36
C SER A 104 -6.39 -6.96 -24.33
N LEU A 105 -6.03 -7.93 -23.48
CA LEU A 105 -6.87 -8.42 -22.39
C LEU A 105 -7.12 -7.31 -21.35
N ASP A 106 -6.09 -6.58 -20.97
CA ASP A 106 -6.23 -5.45 -20.02
C ASP A 106 -7.10 -4.33 -20.62
N LEU A 107 -6.92 -4.04 -21.92
CA LEU A 107 -7.75 -3.08 -22.64
C LEU A 107 -9.23 -3.53 -22.69
N ALA A 108 -9.49 -4.80 -23.00
CA ALA A 108 -10.85 -5.34 -23.05
C ALA A 108 -11.56 -5.22 -21.70
N TYR A 109 -10.86 -5.55 -20.61
CA TYR A 109 -11.36 -5.35 -19.24
C TYR A 109 -11.70 -3.88 -18.97
N LEU A 110 -10.82 -2.95 -19.36
CA LEU A 110 -11.04 -1.51 -19.14
C LEU A 110 -12.20 -0.95 -19.99
N LEU A 111 -12.38 -1.46 -21.20
CA LEU A 111 -13.52 -1.09 -22.06
C LEU A 111 -14.84 -1.57 -21.46
N ALA A 112 -14.90 -2.83 -21.00
CA ALA A 112 -16.09 -3.36 -20.34
C ALA A 112 -16.45 -2.55 -19.08
N LEU A 113 -15.45 -2.20 -18.28
CA LEU A 113 -15.62 -1.34 -17.09
C LEU A 113 -16.13 0.06 -17.46
N TRP A 114 -15.60 0.65 -18.54
CA TRP A 114 -16.08 1.95 -19.02
C TRP A 114 -17.53 1.89 -19.50
N ASP A 115 -17.91 0.84 -20.20
CA ASP A 115 -19.27 0.63 -20.67
C ASP A 115 -20.24 0.48 -19.50
N GLU A 116 -19.86 -0.23 -18.45
CA GLU A 116 -20.64 -0.34 -17.21
C GLU A 116 -20.84 1.03 -16.55
N ILE A 117 -19.75 1.79 -16.37
CA ILE A 117 -19.80 3.16 -15.82
C ILE A 117 -20.73 4.04 -16.65
N ASN A 118 -20.55 4.02 -17.97
CA ASN A 118 -21.30 4.88 -18.89
C ASN A 118 -22.80 4.55 -18.92
N ASN A 119 -23.16 3.28 -18.78
CA ASN A 119 -24.55 2.83 -18.69
C ASN A 119 -25.22 3.21 -17.37
N ASN A 120 -24.46 3.37 -16.29
CA ASN A 120 -24.99 3.77 -14.98
C ASN A 120 -25.23 5.29 -14.87
N ILE A 121 -24.53 6.13 -15.63
CA ILE A 121 -24.64 7.59 -15.58
C ILE A 121 -26.09 8.07 -15.80
N PRO A 122 -26.81 7.68 -16.89
CA PRO A 122 -28.15 8.19 -17.15
C PRO A 122 -29.22 7.67 -16.19
N ASN A 123 -28.92 6.61 -15.43
CA ASN A 123 -29.85 5.97 -14.50
C ASN A 123 -29.69 6.45 -13.06
N THR A 124 -28.81 7.43 -12.82
CA THR A 124 -28.45 7.86 -11.46
C THR A 124 -28.73 9.35 -11.29
N GLU A 125 -29.48 9.71 -10.25
CA GLU A 125 -29.76 11.12 -9.92
C GLU A 125 -28.54 11.78 -9.27
N SER A 126 -28.17 12.98 -9.76
CA SER A 126 -27.03 13.74 -9.24
C SER A 126 -27.41 14.47 -7.93
N PRO A 127 -26.48 14.57 -6.95
CA PRO A 127 -25.14 14.02 -6.92
C PRO A 127 -25.10 12.57 -6.44
N ALA A 128 -24.34 11.70 -7.14
CA ALA A 128 -24.21 10.29 -6.78
C ALA A 128 -22.85 9.68 -7.12
N LEU A 129 -22.51 8.63 -6.40
CA LEU A 129 -21.35 7.79 -6.69
C LEU A 129 -21.70 6.82 -7.83
N ILE A 130 -21.06 6.99 -8.99
CA ILE A 130 -21.27 6.13 -10.16
C ILE A 130 -20.41 4.87 -10.07
N TYR A 131 -19.14 5.04 -9.73
CA TYR A 131 -18.17 3.95 -9.63
C TYR A 131 -17.09 4.26 -8.59
N ARG A 132 -16.68 3.23 -7.88
CA ARG A 132 -15.53 3.28 -6.98
C ARG A 132 -14.67 2.01 -7.14
N ASP A 133 -13.37 2.19 -7.36
CA ASP A 133 -12.40 1.09 -7.38
C ASP A 133 -12.04 0.71 -5.93
N ASP A 134 -12.97 0.05 -5.23
CA ASP A 134 -12.88 -0.28 -3.81
C ASP A 134 -12.52 -1.75 -3.53
N LYS A 135 -12.51 -2.59 -4.56
CA LYS A 135 -12.07 -3.98 -4.42
C LYS A 135 -10.57 -4.02 -4.13
N LEU A 136 -10.23 -4.08 -2.83
CA LEU A 136 -8.85 -4.03 -2.35
C LEU A 136 -7.98 -5.09 -3.03
N ILE A 137 -8.48 -6.33 -3.14
CA ILE A 137 -7.72 -7.44 -3.73
C ILE A 137 -7.40 -7.20 -5.21
N VAL A 138 -8.36 -6.69 -5.99
CA VAL A 138 -8.15 -6.36 -7.40
C VAL A 138 -7.06 -5.29 -7.53
N ARG A 139 -7.10 -4.25 -6.69
CA ARG A 139 -6.09 -3.21 -6.65
C ARG A 139 -4.71 -3.76 -6.25
N VAL A 140 -4.66 -4.68 -5.28
CA VAL A 140 -3.41 -5.35 -4.90
C VAL A 140 -2.84 -6.14 -6.06
N VAL A 141 -3.64 -6.93 -6.76
CA VAL A 141 -3.19 -7.68 -7.94
C VAL A 141 -2.73 -6.73 -9.07
N LYS A 142 -3.52 -5.70 -9.40
CA LYS A 142 -3.14 -4.69 -10.41
C LYS A 142 -1.78 -4.07 -10.12
N ASP A 143 -1.50 -3.82 -8.85
CA ASP A 143 -0.38 -3.01 -8.44
C ASP A 143 0.85 -3.80 -8.00
N TYR A 144 0.69 -4.96 -7.36
CA TYR A 144 1.78 -5.69 -6.71
C TYR A 144 2.10 -7.05 -7.32
N PHE A 145 1.19 -7.65 -8.08
CA PHE A 145 1.49 -8.90 -8.72
C PHE A 145 2.69 -8.76 -9.69
N LYS A 146 3.62 -9.69 -9.64
CA LYS A 146 4.76 -9.83 -10.53
C LYS A 146 4.90 -11.28 -10.94
N ASP A 147 5.64 -11.54 -12.01
CA ASP A 147 5.80 -12.90 -12.54
C ASP A 147 6.58 -13.81 -11.59
N ASP A 148 7.43 -13.22 -10.71
CA ASP A 148 8.19 -13.91 -9.66
C ASP A 148 7.34 -14.31 -8.43
N ILE A 149 6.06 -13.94 -8.38
CA ILE A 149 5.14 -14.40 -7.35
C ILE A 149 4.70 -15.82 -7.69
N GLU A 150 4.91 -16.74 -6.75
CA GLU A 150 4.57 -18.14 -6.92
C GLU A 150 3.11 -18.41 -6.57
N GLU A 151 2.59 -17.79 -5.49
CA GLU A 151 1.24 -18.02 -5.00
C GLU A 151 0.61 -16.76 -4.39
N ILE A 152 -0.71 -16.67 -4.47
CA ILE A 152 -1.55 -15.66 -3.80
C ILE A 152 -2.55 -16.43 -2.93
N LEU A 153 -2.33 -16.43 -1.63
CA LEU A 153 -3.20 -17.10 -0.67
C LEU A 153 -4.24 -16.15 -0.10
N ILE A 154 -5.49 -16.54 -0.12
CA ILE A 154 -6.62 -15.73 0.32
C ILE A 154 -7.50 -16.59 1.24
N ASP A 155 -7.76 -16.12 2.47
CA ASP A 155 -8.52 -16.83 3.50
C ASP A 155 -10.01 -16.45 3.57
N ASP A 156 -10.46 -15.54 2.71
CA ASP A 156 -11.88 -15.21 2.52
C ASP A 156 -12.37 -15.62 1.15
N LYS A 157 -13.44 -16.42 1.11
CA LYS A 157 -13.99 -16.98 -0.12
C LYS A 157 -14.50 -15.93 -1.10
N ASN A 158 -15.09 -14.83 -0.63
CA ASN A 158 -15.60 -13.79 -1.50
C ASN A 158 -14.46 -13.03 -2.15
N THR A 159 -13.45 -12.66 -1.35
CA THR A 159 -12.21 -12.02 -1.80
C THR A 159 -11.44 -12.93 -2.79
N PHE A 160 -11.40 -14.24 -2.53
CA PHE A 160 -10.82 -15.22 -3.46
C PHE A 160 -11.54 -15.21 -4.81
N ASN A 161 -12.88 -15.25 -4.81
CA ASN A 161 -13.67 -15.22 -6.04
C ASN A 161 -13.43 -13.93 -6.83
N GLU A 162 -13.38 -12.76 -6.16
CA GLU A 162 -13.08 -11.48 -6.80
C GLU A 162 -11.67 -11.44 -7.41
N ALA A 163 -10.68 -11.98 -6.71
CA ALA A 163 -9.30 -12.06 -7.21
C ALA A 163 -9.22 -12.97 -8.44
N LYS A 164 -9.87 -14.13 -8.36
CA LYS A 164 -9.88 -15.12 -9.43
C LYS A 164 -10.57 -14.59 -10.69
N GLU A 165 -11.75 -13.98 -10.55
CA GLU A 165 -12.47 -13.35 -11.66
C GLU A 165 -11.59 -12.32 -12.39
N PHE A 166 -10.89 -11.47 -11.66
CA PHE A 166 -10.00 -10.48 -12.23
C PHE A 166 -8.79 -11.11 -12.93
N ILE A 167 -8.15 -12.12 -12.30
CA ILE A 167 -6.97 -12.78 -12.85
C ILE A 167 -7.35 -13.60 -14.09
N ASP A 168 -8.45 -14.33 -14.07
CA ASP A 168 -8.96 -15.07 -15.23
C ASP A 168 -9.22 -14.16 -16.43
N ALA A 169 -9.68 -12.92 -16.18
CA ALA A 169 -9.95 -11.93 -17.24
C ALA A 169 -8.70 -11.25 -17.80
N VAL A 170 -7.68 -10.95 -16.95
CA VAL A 170 -6.55 -10.09 -17.33
C VAL A 170 -5.23 -10.84 -17.38
N LEU A 171 -5.09 -11.92 -16.63
CA LEU A 171 -3.86 -12.70 -16.46
C LEU A 171 -4.15 -14.22 -16.47
N PRO A 172 -4.82 -14.78 -17.48
CA PRO A 172 -5.28 -16.17 -17.46
C PRO A 172 -4.15 -17.19 -17.26
N ASP A 173 -2.94 -16.90 -17.75
CA ASP A 173 -1.76 -17.75 -17.58
C ASP A 173 -1.27 -17.85 -16.11
N HIS A 174 -1.83 -17.04 -15.22
CA HIS A 174 -1.48 -17.02 -13.80
C HIS A 174 -2.66 -17.37 -12.89
N ALA A 175 -3.75 -17.89 -13.46
CA ALA A 175 -4.96 -18.24 -12.73
C ALA A 175 -4.77 -19.33 -11.67
N ASP A 176 -3.80 -20.21 -11.88
CA ASP A 176 -3.39 -21.30 -10.98
C ASP A 176 -2.67 -20.80 -9.72
N LYS A 177 -2.12 -19.59 -9.76
CA LYS A 177 -1.41 -19.00 -8.62
C LYS A 177 -2.33 -18.49 -7.51
N VAL A 178 -3.63 -18.32 -7.78
CA VAL A 178 -4.60 -17.87 -6.78
C VAL A 178 -5.24 -19.07 -6.09
N MET A 179 -5.03 -19.16 -4.79
CA MET A 179 -5.49 -20.30 -4.00
C MET A 179 -6.29 -19.84 -2.78
N LEU A 180 -7.37 -20.56 -2.49
CA LEU A 180 -8.12 -20.39 -1.26
C LEU A 180 -7.36 -21.07 -0.12
N TYR A 181 -7.12 -20.32 0.96
CA TYR A 181 -6.47 -20.82 2.16
C TYR A 181 -7.54 -21.34 3.12
N GLU A 182 -7.51 -22.61 3.47
CA GLU A 182 -8.52 -23.29 4.30
C GLU A 182 -7.89 -24.03 5.50
N GLU A 183 -6.63 -23.69 5.86
CA GLU A 183 -5.98 -24.31 7.03
C GLU A 183 -6.55 -23.74 8.35
N GLU A 184 -6.43 -24.51 9.45
CA GLU A 184 -6.89 -24.12 10.79
C GLU A 184 -6.10 -22.94 11.38
N ILE A 185 -4.79 -22.85 11.05
CA ILE A 185 -3.94 -21.76 11.54
C ILE A 185 -4.25 -20.50 10.72
N PRO A 186 -4.57 -19.35 11.36
CA PRO A 186 -4.82 -18.10 10.63
C PRO A 186 -3.66 -17.73 9.70
N LEU A 187 -3.98 -17.32 8.46
CA LEU A 187 -3.01 -17.08 7.39
C LEU A 187 -1.84 -16.16 7.81
N PHE A 188 -2.12 -15.07 8.51
CA PHE A 188 -1.09 -14.12 8.94
C PHE A 188 -0.18 -14.70 10.03
N ASN A 189 -0.71 -15.58 10.88
CA ASN A 189 0.07 -16.26 11.90
C ASN A 189 0.97 -17.34 11.27
N ARG A 190 0.44 -18.09 10.30
CA ARG A 190 1.19 -19.11 9.54
C ARG A 190 2.48 -18.55 8.96
N TYR A 191 2.41 -17.33 8.39
CA TYR A 191 3.54 -16.67 7.74
C TYR A 191 4.23 -15.60 8.61
N GLN A 192 3.93 -15.55 9.91
CA GLN A 192 4.50 -14.58 10.86
C GLN A 192 4.34 -13.11 10.43
N ILE A 193 3.24 -12.81 9.71
CA ILE A 193 2.95 -11.46 9.23
C ILE A 193 2.44 -10.58 10.38
N GLU A 194 1.70 -11.15 11.33
CA GLU A 194 1.14 -10.40 12.47
C GLU A 194 2.23 -9.69 13.29
N SER A 195 3.31 -10.40 13.61
CA SER A 195 4.45 -9.80 14.32
C SER A 195 5.13 -8.67 13.54
N GLN A 196 5.18 -8.79 12.22
CA GLN A 196 5.74 -7.73 11.37
C GLN A 196 4.80 -6.52 11.28
N ILE A 197 3.48 -6.74 11.31
CA ILE A 197 2.50 -5.67 11.43
C ILE A 197 2.70 -4.93 12.75
N GLU A 198 2.84 -5.63 13.87
CA GLU A 198 3.10 -5.00 15.17
C GLU A 198 4.38 -4.15 15.18
N LEU A 199 5.47 -4.66 14.59
CA LEU A 199 6.72 -3.89 14.44
C LEU A 199 6.53 -2.59 13.66
N ALA A 200 5.65 -2.57 12.66
CA ALA A 200 5.37 -1.35 11.89
C ALA A 200 4.69 -0.24 12.72
N PHE A 201 4.13 -0.59 13.89
CA PHE A 201 3.53 0.35 14.84
C PHE A 201 4.46 0.78 15.97
N GLN A 202 5.59 0.11 16.15
CA GLN A 202 6.54 0.47 17.20
C GLN A 202 7.41 1.65 16.77
N ARG A 203 7.65 2.58 17.70
CA ARG A 203 8.56 3.72 17.48
C ARG A 203 9.99 3.25 17.32
N GLU A 204 10.43 2.30 18.15
CA GLU A 204 11.77 1.73 18.18
C GLU A 204 11.76 0.29 17.68
N ILE A 205 12.73 -0.05 16.84
CA ILE A 205 12.88 -1.38 16.24
C ILE A 205 14.26 -1.89 16.54
N SER A 206 14.35 -3.05 17.20
CA SER A 206 15.62 -3.70 17.49
C SER A 206 16.23 -4.32 16.22
N LEU A 207 17.54 -4.23 16.11
CA LEU A 207 18.34 -4.86 15.06
C LEU A 207 18.96 -6.16 15.56
N SER A 208 19.19 -7.12 14.67
CA SER A 208 19.80 -8.42 15.02
C SER A 208 21.22 -8.27 15.59
N SER A 209 21.95 -7.22 15.20
CA SER A 209 23.25 -6.85 15.75
C SER A 209 23.20 -6.38 17.20
N GLY A 210 21.99 -6.13 17.74
CA GLY A 210 21.74 -5.60 19.08
C GLY A 210 21.57 -4.07 19.13
N GLY A 211 21.76 -3.36 18.01
CA GLY A 211 21.39 -1.94 17.87
C GLY A 211 19.89 -1.73 17.73
N SER A 212 19.48 -0.49 17.56
CA SER A 212 18.06 -0.15 17.29
C SER A 212 17.96 1.03 16.32
N ILE A 213 16.81 1.13 15.66
CA ILE A 213 16.39 2.30 14.90
C ILE A 213 15.17 2.92 15.55
N VAL A 214 15.14 4.24 15.62
CA VAL A 214 14.01 5.03 16.13
C VAL A 214 13.44 5.85 14.99
N ILE A 215 12.13 5.78 14.74
CA ILE A 215 11.46 6.48 13.64
C ILE A 215 10.46 7.45 14.20
N ASP A 216 10.75 8.74 14.09
CA ASP A 216 9.95 9.84 14.63
C ASP A 216 9.37 10.71 13.51
N PRO A 217 8.06 10.69 13.27
CA PRO A 217 7.42 11.65 12.39
C PRO A 217 7.35 13.01 13.07
N THR A 218 7.74 14.06 12.34
CA THR A 218 7.53 15.45 12.72
C THR A 218 6.51 16.11 11.81
N GLU A 219 6.16 17.35 12.04
CA GLU A 219 5.23 18.10 11.17
C GLU A 219 5.72 18.19 9.71
N ALA A 220 7.03 18.37 9.49
CA ALA A 220 7.61 18.63 8.17
C ALA A 220 8.32 17.45 7.55
N MET A 221 8.87 16.54 8.35
CA MET A 221 9.72 15.43 7.89
C MET A 221 9.63 14.24 8.86
N THR A 222 10.22 13.13 8.47
CA THR A 222 10.47 11.99 9.40
C THR A 222 11.94 11.94 9.73
N ALA A 223 12.27 11.93 11.01
CA ALA A 223 13.62 11.69 11.50
C ALA A 223 13.80 10.21 11.84
N VAL A 224 14.95 9.66 11.50
CA VAL A 224 15.32 8.28 11.83
C VAL A 224 16.69 8.32 12.48
N ASP A 225 16.78 7.79 13.70
CA ASP A 225 18.02 7.70 14.48
C ASP A 225 18.49 6.25 14.57
N VAL A 226 19.80 6.01 14.43
CA VAL A 226 20.41 4.69 14.51
C VAL A 226 21.28 4.60 15.75
N ASN A 227 20.89 3.71 16.66
CA ASN A 227 21.57 3.49 17.92
C ASN A 227 22.40 2.21 17.91
N SER A 228 23.66 2.28 18.40
CA SER A 228 24.50 1.10 18.58
C SER A 228 24.12 0.33 19.83
N ALA A 229 24.35 -1.00 19.82
CA ALA A 229 24.25 -1.80 21.03
C ALA A 229 25.25 -1.35 22.09
N ARG A 230 24.89 -1.50 23.36
CA ARG A 230 25.81 -1.26 24.52
C ARG A 230 26.99 -2.24 24.58
N SER A 231 27.14 -3.14 23.63
CA SER A 231 28.19 -4.16 23.60
C SER A 231 29.49 -3.59 23.01
N THR A 232 30.27 -2.93 23.86
CA THR A 232 31.61 -2.45 23.59
C THR A 232 32.69 -3.56 23.61
N LYS A 233 32.39 -4.79 23.26
CA LYS A 233 33.32 -5.91 23.18
C LYS A 233 33.92 -6.12 21.80
N GLY A 234 33.78 -5.19 20.88
CA GLY A 234 34.43 -5.22 19.58
C GLY A 234 35.77 -4.50 19.58
N LYS A 235 36.80 -5.09 18.98
CA LYS A 235 38.13 -4.50 18.79
C LYS A 235 38.12 -3.21 17.96
N ASP A 236 36.95 -2.83 17.40
CA ASP A 236 36.84 -1.68 16.51
C ASP A 236 35.43 -1.06 16.62
N ILE A 237 35.34 0.12 17.20
CA ILE A 237 34.13 0.91 17.30
C ILE A 237 33.60 1.21 15.88
N GLU A 238 34.50 1.49 14.96
CA GLU A 238 34.20 1.75 13.55
C GLU A 238 33.54 0.53 12.86
N ASP A 239 34.08 -0.69 13.06
CA ASP A 239 33.50 -1.92 12.47
C ASP A 239 32.12 -2.22 13.03
N THR A 240 31.89 -1.93 14.31
CA THR A 240 30.60 -2.07 14.95
C THR A 240 29.59 -1.06 14.37
N ALA A 241 29.97 0.22 14.24
CA ALA A 241 29.16 1.26 13.62
C ALA A 241 28.79 0.89 12.19
N TYR A 242 29.76 0.46 11.39
CA TYR A 242 29.56 0.04 10.01
C TYR A 242 28.57 -1.12 9.87
N LYS A 243 28.71 -2.18 10.68
CA LYS A 243 27.81 -3.34 10.65
C LYS A 243 26.40 -2.97 11.07
N THR A 244 26.26 -2.18 12.13
CA THR A 244 24.94 -1.69 12.59
C THR A 244 24.28 -0.80 11.52
N ASN A 245 25.03 0.12 10.92
CA ASN A 245 24.52 0.98 9.86
C ASN A 245 24.11 0.21 8.60
N LEU A 246 24.84 -0.85 8.22
CA LEU A 246 24.45 -1.72 7.10
C LEU A 246 23.13 -2.44 7.34
N GLU A 247 22.92 -2.91 8.56
CA GLU A 247 21.66 -3.56 8.95
C GLU A 247 20.54 -2.53 9.02
N ALA A 248 20.77 -1.41 9.69
CA ALA A 248 19.85 -0.29 9.80
C ALA A 248 19.39 0.21 8.41
N ALA A 249 20.31 0.37 7.46
CA ALA A 249 19.99 0.81 6.10
C ALA A 249 18.94 -0.08 5.42
N LYS A 250 19.03 -1.40 5.59
CA LYS A 250 18.07 -2.36 5.02
C LYS A 250 16.72 -2.29 5.74
N GLU A 251 16.75 -2.24 7.08
CA GLU A 251 15.54 -2.22 7.90
C GLU A 251 14.80 -0.88 7.75
N ILE A 252 15.50 0.26 7.72
CA ILE A 252 14.89 1.56 7.46
C ILE A 252 14.15 1.55 6.12
N ALA A 253 14.79 1.06 5.04
CA ALA A 253 14.15 0.96 3.74
C ALA A 253 12.88 0.08 3.78
N ARG A 254 12.89 -1.01 4.56
CA ARG A 254 11.73 -1.88 4.79
C ARG A 254 10.62 -1.13 5.54
N GLN A 255 10.96 -0.42 6.61
CA GLN A 255 10.03 0.32 7.44
C GLN A 255 9.40 1.51 6.69
N LEU A 256 10.14 2.21 5.84
CA LEU A 256 9.59 3.26 5.00
C LEU A 256 8.49 2.73 4.07
N ARG A 257 8.65 1.50 3.53
CA ARG A 257 7.63 0.85 2.72
C ARG A 257 6.44 0.36 3.54
N LEU A 258 6.67 -0.32 4.67
CA LEU A 258 5.61 -0.87 5.52
C LEU A 258 4.71 0.22 6.09
N ARG A 259 5.29 1.34 6.52
CA ARG A 259 4.59 2.48 7.12
C ARG A 259 4.09 3.48 6.08
N ASP A 260 4.40 3.28 4.80
CA ASP A 260 4.19 4.22 3.68
C ASP A 260 4.64 5.65 4.02
N VAL A 261 5.80 5.77 4.65
CA VAL A 261 6.38 7.07 4.99
C VAL A 261 6.76 7.80 3.70
N GLY A 262 6.21 8.98 3.49
CA GLY A 262 6.46 9.81 2.33
C GLY A 262 6.85 11.25 2.71
N GLY A 263 7.45 11.95 1.77
CA GLY A 263 8.00 13.29 1.99
C GLY A 263 9.50 13.24 2.24
N LEU A 264 9.99 14.14 3.05
CA LEU A 264 11.41 14.22 3.42
C LEU A 264 11.67 13.31 4.62
N VAL A 265 12.69 12.46 4.51
CA VAL A 265 13.19 11.61 5.60
C VAL A 265 14.67 11.93 5.80
N VAL A 266 15.08 12.13 7.04
CA VAL A 266 16.47 12.34 7.41
C VAL A 266 16.89 11.18 8.32
N ILE A 267 17.96 10.49 7.92
CA ILE A 267 18.50 9.35 8.64
C ILE A 267 19.83 9.77 9.27
N ASP A 268 19.92 9.63 10.59
CA ASP A 268 21.14 9.86 11.37
C ASP A 268 21.83 8.51 11.59
N PHE A 269 22.87 8.25 10.80
CA PHE A 269 23.67 7.04 10.94
C PHE A 269 24.73 7.23 12.00
N ILE A 270 25.13 6.14 12.67
CA ILE A 270 26.26 6.15 13.60
C ILE A 270 27.50 6.65 12.84
N ASP A 271 28.26 7.56 13.44
CA ASP A 271 29.45 8.13 12.85
C ASP A 271 30.44 7.06 12.34
N MET A 272 30.87 7.23 11.10
CA MET A 272 31.88 6.41 10.43
C MET A 272 33.01 7.30 9.91
N LEU A 273 34.22 7.00 10.28
CA LEU A 273 35.40 7.75 9.85
C LEU A 273 35.90 7.31 8.46
N ASP A 274 35.69 6.03 8.11
CA ASP A 274 36.09 5.47 6.81
C ASP A 274 35.05 5.79 5.74
N GLN A 275 35.45 6.58 4.76
CA GLN A 275 34.58 6.93 3.62
C GLN A 275 34.10 5.70 2.83
N SER A 276 34.94 4.63 2.76
CA SER A 276 34.50 3.40 2.09
C SER A 276 33.36 2.70 2.82
N HIS A 277 33.25 2.83 4.14
CA HIS A 277 32.12 2.34 4.92
C HIS A 277 30.88 3.15 4.64
N GLN A 278 30.98 4.49 4.59
CA GLN A 278 29.87 5.36 4.23
C GLN A 278 29.30 5.01 2.84
N GLU A 279 30.18 4.87 1.83
CA GLU A 279 29.78 4.50 0.47
C GLU A 279 29.09 3.14 0.40
N LYS A 280 29.54 2.14 1.18
CA LYS A 280 28.91 0.83 1.25
C LYS A 280 27.53 0.87 1.93
N VAL A 281 27.36 1.68 2.98
CA VAL A 281 26.06 1.90 3.64
C VAL A 281 25.09 2.59 2.69
N GLU A 282 25.52 3.63 1.97
CA GLU A 282 24.72 4.27 0.91
C GLU A 282 24.31 3.28 -0.17
N ALA A 283 25.24 2.48 -0.67
CA ALA A 283 24.96 1.48 -1.70
C ALA A 283 23.95 0.42 -1.21
N ALA A 284 24.08 -0.01 0.06
CA ALA A 284 23.14 -0.94 0.68
C ALA A 284 21.73 -0.33 0.79
N PHE A 285 21.61 0.93 1.20
CA PHE A 285 20.34 1.64 1.26
C PHE A 285 19.73 1.81 -0.14
N ARG A 286 20.53 2.26 -1.13
CA ARG A 286 20.06 2.39 -2.54
C ARG A 286 19.56 1.06 -3.09
N LYS A 287 20.25 -0.04 -2.80
CA LYS A 287 19.80 -1.39 -3.19
C LYS A 287 18.50 -1.79 -2.51
N ALA A 288 18.35 -1.49 -1.20
CA ALA A 288 17.17 -1.83 -0.43
C ALA A 288 15.91 -1.06 -0.86
N VAL A 289 16.03 0.19 -1.33
CA VAL A 289 14.91 0.99 -1.83
C VAL A 289 14.61 0.76 -3.31
N TYR A 290 15.45 0.02 -4.05
CA TYR A 290 15.26 -0.23 -5.48
C TYR A 290 13.92 -0.93 -5.79
N SER A 291 13.47 -1.82 -4.91
CA SER A 291 12.18 -2.51 -5.02
C SER A 291 10.97 -1.67 -4.60
N ASP A 292 11.18 -0.42 -4.14
CA ASP A 292 10.09 0.45 -3.73
C ASP A 292 9.30 0.96 -4.94
N ARG A 293 7.98 0.89 -4.88
CA ARG A 293 7.08 1.46 -5.90
C ARG A 293 7.08 2.98 -5.90
N ALA A 294 7.34 3.60 -4.76
CA ALA A 294 7.46 5.04 -4.65
C ALA A 294 8.73 5.52 -5.37
N ARG A 295 8.66 6.71 -5.96
CA ARG A 295 9.87 7.36 -6.44
C ARG A 295 10.69 7.82 -5.24
N VAL A 296 11.92 7.28 -5.12
CA VAL A 296 12.87 7.64 -4.05
C VAL A 296 14.06 8.36 -4.65
N GLN A 297 14.43 9.48 -4.04
CA GLN A 297 15.66 10.21 -4.33
C GLN A 297 16.50 10.24 -3.06
N ILE A 298 17.80 9.98 -3.18
CA ILE A 298 18.71 9.80 -2.04
C ILE A 298 19.92 10.70 -2.26
N SER A 299 20.30 11.45 -1.25
CA SER A 299 21.58 12.17 -1.21
C SER A 299 22.76 11.20 -0.96
N GLY A 300 23.96 11.70 -0.87
CA GLY A 300 25.06 11.02 -0.17
C GLY A 300 25.00 11.28 1.34
N ILE A 301 25.72 10.50 2.13
CA ILE A 301 25.92 10.78 3.56
C ILE A 301 26.70 12.10 3.67
N SER A 302 26.14 13.06 4.37
CA SER A 302 26.75 14.37 4.56
C SER A 302 27.92 14.27 5.54
N LYS A 303 28.73 15.34 5.60
CA LYS A 303 29.80 15.49 6.61
C LYS A 303 29.31 15.48 8.07
N PHE A 304 28.00 15.52 8.28
CA PHE A 304 27.35 15.44 9.58
C PHE A 304 26.77 14.04 9.87
N GLY A 305 27.09 13.02 9.07
CA GLY A 305 26.54 11.67 9.22
C GLY A 305 25.12 11.47 8.69
N LEU A 306 24.47 12.54 8.20
CA LEU A 306 23.07 12.52 7.80
C LEU A 306 22.89 12.07 6.34
N LEU A 307 21.91 11.20 6.10
CA LEU A 307 21.46 10.81 4.78
C LEU A 307 20.04 11.33 4.55
N GLU A 308 19.87 12.17 3.53
CA GLU A 308 18.59 12.75 3.17
C GLU A 308 17.90 11.91 2.09
N VAL A 309 16.62 11.63 2.30
CA VAL A 309 15.78 10.83 1.41
C VAL A 309 14.51 11.60 1.11
N SER A 310 14.18 11.72 -0.18
CA SER A 310 12.87 12.20 -0.60
C SER A 310 12.08 11.03 -1.21
N ARG A 311 10.99 10.62 -0.57
CA ARG A 311 10.12 9.53 -1.02
C ARG A 311 8.75 10.07 -1.39
N GLN A 312 8.28 9.73 -2.60
CA GLN A 312 6.94 10.08 -3.05
C GLN A 312 5.89 9.44 -2.13
N ARG A 313 4.91 10.24 -1.68
CA ARG A 313 3.74 9.72 -0.97
C ARG A 313 2.83 8.98 -1.96
N LEU A 314 2.52 7.72 -1.67
CA LEU A 314 1.57 6.92 -2.44
C LEU A 314 0.19 6.93 -1.80
N ARG A 315 0.13 6.88 -0.46
CA ARG A 315 -1.08 6.86 0.39
C ARG A 315 -0.84 7.69 1.64
N PRO A 316 -1.87 7.94 2.47
CA PRO A 316 -1.65 8.38 3.84
C PRO A 316 -0.72 7.41 4.56
N SER A 317 0.26 7.93 5.28
CA SER A 317 1.17 7.08 6.04
C SER A 317 0.41 6.34 7.15
N LEU A 318 0.99 5.23 7.61
CA LEU A 318 0.41 4.46 8.71
C LEU A 318 0.16 5.36 9.92
N ASN A 319 1.00 6.35 10.16
CA ASN A 319 0.89 7.34 11.24
C ASN A 319 -0.28 8.32 11.06
N GLU A 320 -0.68 8.65 9.83
CA GLU A 320 -1.81 9.54 9.55
C GLU A 320 -3.17 8.85 9.69
N SER A 321 -3.17 7.51 9.79
CA SER A 321 -4.36 6.68 9.99
C SER A 321 -4.73 6.51 11.47
N TYR A 322 -4.10 7.27 12.37
CA TYR A 322 -4.30 7.19 13.82
C TYR A 322 -5.04 8.39 14.39
N ASP A 323 -5.84 8.14 15.42
CA ASP A 323 -6.34 9.17 16.34
C ASP A 323 -5.15 9.80 17.07
N ILE A 324 -5.07 11.13 17.01
CA ILE A 324 -3.98 11.95 17.56
C ILE A 324 -4.13 12.01 19.09
N GLU A 325 -3.73 10.96 19.76
CA GLU A 325 -3.30 11.06 21.15
C GLU A 325 -1.78 10.86 21.15
N HIS A 326 -1.05 11.72 21.80
CA HIS A 326 0.41 11.94 21.84
C HIS A 326 1.36 10.73 21.82
N VAL A 327 0.90 9.53 21.51
CA VAL A 327 1.64 8.29 21.31
C VAL A 327 1.08 7.59 20.08
N LEU A 328 1.94 7.08 19.22
CA LEU A 328 1.59 6.22 18.10
C LEU A 328 0.95 4.93 18.63
N VAL A 329 -0.37 4.88 18.71
CA VAL A 329 -1.09 3.76 19.27
C VAL A 329 -2.00 3.14 18.21
N ARG A 330 -1.93 1.84 18.07
CA ARG A 330 -2.75 1.06 17.15
C ARG A 330 -4.25 1.27 17.41
N GLY A 331 -5.04 1.61 16.39
CA GLY A 331 -6.47 1.87 16.52
C GLY A 331 -7.25 0.64 17.02
N PRO A 332 -8.43 0.81 17.67
CA PRO A 332 -9.18 -0.28 18.29
C PRO A 332 -9.60 -1.36 17.29
N ARG A 333 -9.92 -0.99 16.04
CA ARG A 333 -10.25 -1.94 14.98
C ARG A 333 -9.07 -2.83 14.60
N SER A 334 -7.91 -2.22 14.37
CA SER A 334 -6.70 -2.95 13.97
C SER A 334 -6.21 -3.86 15.10
N LEU A 335 -6.18 -3.35 16.33
CA LEU A 335 -5.79 -4.14 17.51
C LEU A 335 -6.78 -5.27 17.78
N GLY A 336 -8.10 -5.00 17.68
CA GLY A 336 -9.13 -6.00 17.84
C GLY A 336 -9.06 -7.14 16.83
N GLN A 337 -8.73 -6.85 15.57
CA GLN A 337 -8.52 -7.88 14.56
C GLN A 337 -7.29 -8.76 14.84
N SER A 338 -6.19 -8.18 15.34
CA SER A 338 -5.03 -8.98 15.78
C SER A 338 -5.40 -9.90 16.93
N ILE A 339 -6.12 -9.37 17.92
CA ILE A 339 -6.56 -10.16 19.08
C ILE A 339 -7.45 -11.32 18.63
N LEU A 340 -8.35 -11.12 17.67
CA LEU A 340 -9.17 -12.20 17.12
C LEU A 340 -8.32 -13.29 16.47
N ARG A 341 -7.27 -12.95 15.75
CA ARG A 341 -6.35 -13.93 15.16
C ARG A 341 -5.60 -14.72 16.23
N ILE A 342 -5.13 -14.04 17.29
CA ILE A 342 -4.48 -14.69 18.43
C ILE A 342 -5.46 -15.64 19.16
N ILE A 343 -6.71 -15.20 19.39
CA ILE A 343 -7.77 -16.04 19.95
C ILE A 343 -7.99 -17.27 19.05
N GLY A 344 -8.07 -17.09 17.73
CA GLY A 344 -8.20 -18.19 16.77
C GLY A 344 -7.05 -19.19 16.85
N GLU A 345 -5.81 -18.72 16.92
CA GLU A 345 -4.63 -19.55 17.10
C GLU A 345 -4.63 -20.31 18.42
N ASP A 346 -4.88 -19.60 19.53
CA ASP A 346 -4.91 -20.24 20.86
C ASP A 346 -6.08 -21.19 21.03
N SER A 347 -7.20 -20.95 20.34
CA SER A 347 -8.36 -21.83 20.33
C SER A 347 -8.15 -23.17 19.64
N ALA A 348 -7.22 -23.19 18.66
CA ALA A 348 -6.87 -24.41 17.93
C ALA A 348 -5.86 -25.32 18.67
N LYS A 349 -5.35 -24.86 19.83
CA LYS A 349 -4.41 -25.67 20.63
C LYS A 349 -5.15 -26.76 21.42
N ASP A 350 -4.57 -27.97 21.43
CA ASP A 350 -5.08 -29.06 22.24
C ASP A 350 -5.22 -28.66 23.73
N ASN A 351 -6.33 -29.04 24.35
CA ASN A 351 -6.66 -28.74 25.77
C ASN A 351 -7.02 -27.29 26.11
N THR A 352 -7.35 -26.44 25.14
CA THR A 352 -7.91 -25.11 25.42
C THR A 352 -9.41 -25.21 25.68
N GLY A 353 -9.88 -24.90 26.89
CA GLY A 353 -11.31 -24.89 27.24
C GLY A 353 -11.92 -23.50 27.31
N GLU A 354 -11.14 -22.51 27.74
CA GLU A 354 -11.56 -21.12 27.88
C GLU A 354 -10.40 -20.17 27.59
N ILE A 355 -10.68 -19.09 26.86
CA ILE A 355 -9.73 -17.99 26.60
C ILE A 355 -10.26 -16.73 27.25
N GLN A 356 -9.47 -16.12 28.11
CA GLN A 356 -9.78 -14.82 28.73
C GLN A 356 -8.88 -13.75 28.12
N VAL A 357 -9.47 -12.69 27.55
CA VAL A 357 -8.74 -11.60 26.91
C VAL A 357 -9.02 -10.29 27.62
N TYR A 358 -8.00 -9.71 28.22
CA TYR A 358 -8.06 -8.41 28.88
C TYR A 358 -7.63 -7.32 27.91
N VAL A 359 -8.50 -6.36 27.66
CA VAL A 359 -8.28 -5.30 26.64
C VAL A 359 -8.82 -3.95 27.11
N PRO A 360 -8.32 -2.82 26.57
CA PRO A 360 -8.91 -1.51 26.83
C PRO A 360 -10.40 -1.45 26.44
N SER A 361 -11.15 -0.57 27.10
CA SER A 361 -12.62 -0.50 26.96
C SER A 361 -13.11 -0.25 25.52
N ASP A 362 -12.37 0.54 24.74
CA ASP A 362 -12.68 0.82 23.32
C ASP A 362 -12.46 -0.40 22.41
N VAL A 363 -11.42 -1.20 22.68
CA VAL A 363 -11.16 -2.47 22.00
C VAL A 363 -12.19 -3.52 22.37
N ALA A 364 -12.55 -3.61 23.66
CA ALA A 364 -13.61 -4.51 24.11
C ALA A 364 -14.94 -4.18 23.44
N SER A 365 -15.30 -2.90 23.35
CA SER A 365 -16.49 -2.44 22.67
C SER A 365 -16.50 -2.86 21.19
N TYR A 366 -15.39 -2.72 20.49
CA TYR A 366 -15.26 -3.16 19.10
C TYR A 366 -15.42 -4.68 18.96
N LEU A 367 -14.73 -5.48 19.79
CA LEU A 367 -14.80 -6.94 19.74
C LEU A 367 -16.20 -7.47 20.04
N LEU A 368 -16.86 -6.94 21.08
CA LEU A 368 -18.16 -7.43 21.53
C LEU A 368 -19.33 -6.98 20.67
N ASN A 369 -19.22 -5.85 19.96
CA ASN A 369 -20.30 -5.32 19.13
C ASN A 369 -20.07 -5.62 17.65
N GLU A 370 -18.94 -5.17 17.07
CA GLU A 370 -18.71 -5.30 15.62
C GLU A 370 -18.19 -6.69 15.24
N LYS A 371 -17.46 -7.39 16.14
CA LYS A 371 -16.82 -8.68 15.90
C LYS A 371 -17.44 -9.85 16.69
N ARG A 372 -18.64 -9.64 17.20
CA ARG A 372 -19.37 -10.65 17.97
C ARG A 372 -19.57 -11.96 17.22
N ASN A 373 -19.92 -11.89 15.95
CA ASN A 373 -20.16 -13.08 15.13
C ASN A 373 -18.88 -13.88 14.90
N ASP A 374 -17.73 -13.20 14.76
CA ASP A 374 -16.44 -13.85 14.57
C ASP A 374 -16.04 -14.61 15.84
N ILE A 375 -16.26 -14.01 17.04
CA ILE A 375 -16.04 -14.67 18.33
C ILE A 375 -16.94 -15.90 18.47
N ILE A 376 -18.23 -15.78 18.19
CA ILE A 376 -19.19 -16.90 18.24
C ILE A 376 -18.79 -18.05 17.30
N ASN A 377 -18.28 -17.73 16.13
CA ASN A 377 -17.81 -18.72 15.18
C ASN A 377 -16.59 -19.49 15.72
N ILE A 378 -15.61 -18.78 16.31
CA ILE A 378 -14.45 -19.39 16.96
C ILE A 378 -14.89 -20.32 18.10
N GLU A 379 -15.79 -19.85 18.99
CA GLU A 379 -16.33 -20.64 20.09
C GLU A 379 -17.01 -21.93 19.61
N LYS A 380 -17.81 -21.84 18.55
CA LYS A 380 -18.53 -23.01 17.99
C LYS A 380 -17.60 -23.98 17.28
N THR A 381 -16.64 -23.47 16.50
CA THR A 381 -15.72 -24.30 15.70
C THR A 381 -14.81 -25.11 16.60
N ASN A 382 -14.27 -24.50 17.65
CA ASN A 382 -13.26 -25.12 18.53
C ASN A 382 -13.86 -25.61 19.86
N ASN A 383 -15.19 -25.50 20.06
CA ASN A 383 -15.91 -25.88 21.27
C ASN A 383 -15.29 -25.33 22.55
N ILE A 384 -14.94 -24.04 22.53
CA ILE A 384 -14.35 -23.30 23.65
C ILE A 384 -15.22 -22.12 24.05
N ARG A 385 -14.86 -21.46 25.15
CA ARG A 385 -15.46 -20.21 25.58
C ARG A 385 -14.46 -19.05 25.47
N VAL A 386 -14.88 -17.92 24.93
CA VAL A 386 -14.07 -16.70 24.83
C VAL A 386 -14.68 -15.58 25.69
N LEU A 387 -13.92 -15.09 26.66
CA LEU A 387 -14.31 -13.99 27.54
C LEU A 387 -13.48 -12.75 27.20
N VAL A 388 -14.13 -11.71 26.67
CA VAL A 388 -13.52 -10.40 26.45
C VAL A 388 -13.79 -9.52 27.67
N ILE A 389 -12.74 -9.17 28.39
CA ILE A 389 -12.78 -8.43 29.65
C ILE A 389 -12.24 -7.03 29.42
N ALA A 390 -13.08 -6.01 29.55
CA ALA A 390 -12.67 -4.63 29.45
C ALA A 390 -11.90 -4.20 30.70
N ASP A 391 -10.69 -3.68 30.51
CA ASP A 391 -9.89 -3.06 31.60
C ASP A 391 -9.86 -1.53 31.38
N PRO A 392 -10.62 -0.75 32.16
CA PRO A 392 -10.71 0.70 32.00
C PRO A 392 -9.43 1.45 32.42
N TYR A 393 -8.52 0.78 33.10
CA TYR A 393 -7.25 1.37 33.58
C TYR A 393 -6.10 1.16 32.58
N LYS A 394 -6.35 0.44 31.50
CA LYS A 394 -5.37 0.18 30.45
C LYS A 394 -5.70 0.95 29.16
N SER A 395 -4.67 1.49 28.55
CA SER A 395 -4.73 2.12 27.25
C SER A 395 -4.12 1.21 26.19
N ARG A 396 -4.51 1.42 24.93
CA ARG A 396 -3.88 0.74 23.78
C ARG A 396 -2.37 1.00 23.80
N PRO A 397 -1.50 0.07 23.35
CA PRO A 397 -1.83 -1.21 22.69
C PRO A 397 -1.94 -2.41 23.65
N TYR A 398 -2.29 -2.21 24.92
CA TYR A 398 -2.34 -3.28 25.92
C TYR A 398 -3.36 -4.37 25.55
N TYR A 399 -2.94 -5.62 25.67
CA TYR A 399 -3.79 -6.82 25.74
C TYR A 399 -3.07 -7.92 26.52
N LYS A 400 -3.82 -8.83 27.10
CA LYS A 400 -3.31 -9.98 27.84
C LYS A 400 -4.24 -11.16 27.68
#